data_340cfa73679482d0beed5746d3e70fcb
#
_entry.id   340cfa73679482d0beed5746d3e70fcb
#
_cell.length_a   1.000
_cell.length_b   1.000
_cell.length_c   1.000
_cell.angle_alpha   90.00
_cell.angle_beta   90.00
_cell.angle_gamma   90.00
#
_symmetry.space_group_name_H-M   'P 1'
#
loop_
_entity.id
_entity.type
_entity.pdbx_description
1 polymer ?
#
loop_
_entity_poly.entity_id
_entity_poly.type
_entity_poly.pdbx_seq_one_letter_code
_entity_poly.pdbx_strand_id
1 'polypeptide(L)'
;MTKAQQLLPLLQQLPLVMRESGLWQQDAPSTEELSSNEPFSVDTLKPEQWLQWVFLPKMRALVEQKMPLPTGFSISPYFEESWKSCPEYAPVLSLLVSIDEVCR
;
A
#
# COMPACT_ATOMS: atom_id res chain seq x y z
N MET A 1 -8.30 11.98 17.59
CA MET A 1 -8.56 11.27 16.32
C MET A 1 -8.24 9.79 16.47
N THR A 2 -9.11 8.96 15.91
CA THR A 2 -8.83 7.53 15.85
C THR A 2 -7.81 7.23 14.78
N LYS A 3 -7.20 6.04 14.83
CA LYS A 3 -6.27 5.61 13.77
C LYS A 3 -6.98 5.56 12.42
N ALA A 4 -8.23 5.10 12.39
CA ALA A 4 -9.01 5.06 11.15
C ALA A 4 -9.20 6.45 10.56
N GLN A 5 -9.49 7.46 11.37
CA GLN A 5 -9.65 8.83 10.92
C GLN A 5 -8.33 9.42 10.41
N GLN A 6 -7.20 9.03 10.98
CA GLN A 6 -5.89 9.47 10.52
C GLN A 6 -5.46 8.74 9.24
N LEU A 7 -5.84 7.47 9.13
CA LEU A 7 -5.44 6.63 8.01
C LEU A 7 -6.23 6.91 6.73
N LEU A 8 -7.53 7.19 6.86
CA LEU A 8 -8.40 7.34 5.69
C LEU A 8 -7.91 8.37 4.68
N PRO A 9 -7.49 9.60 5.08
CA PRO A 9 -6.97 10.55 4.11
C PRO A 9 -5.74 10.04 3.36
N LEU A 10 -4.88 9.30 4.04
CA LEU A 10 -3.68 8.73 3.42
C LEU A 10 -4.06 7.68 2.37
N LEU A 11 -5.03 6.82 2.69
CA LEU A 11 -5.53 5.83 1.74
C LEU A 11 -6.20 6.47 0.53
N GLN A 12 -6.85 7.62 0.72
CA GLN A 12 -7.48 8.37 -0.37
C GLN A 12 -6.44 9.04 -1.27
N GLN A 13 -5.32 9.47 -0.73
CA GLN A 13 -4.25 10.10 -1.49
C GLN A 13 -3.41 9.08 -2.28
N LEU A 14 -3.30 7.86 -1.78
CA LEU A 14 -2.42 6.86 -2.36
C LEU A 14 -2.70 6.59 -3.85
N PRO A 15 -3.96 6.35 -4.29
CA PRO A 15 -4.23 6.15 -5.71
C PRO A 15 -3.82 7.34 -6.58
N LEU A 16 -4.05 8.56 -6.08
CA LEU A 16 -3.73 9.78 -6.82
C LEU A 16 -2.22 9.92 -7.04
N VAL A 17 -1.45 9.70 -5.98
CA VAL A 17 0.01 9.79 -6.06
C VAL A 17 0.59 8.67 -6.92
N MET A 18 0.02 7.47 -6.82
CA MET A 18 0.45 6.36 -7.66
C MET A 18 0.19 6.63 -9.15
N ARG A 19 -0.95 7.25 -9.47
CA ARG A 19 -1.26 7.63 -10.86
C ARG A 19 -0.27 8.68 -11.37
N GLU A 20 0.02 9.68 -10.57
CA GLU A 20 0.97 10.72 -10.93
C GLU A 20 2.37 10.16 -11.15
N SER A 21 2.74 9.12 -10.42
CA SER A 21 4.05 8.47 -10.53
C SER A 21 4.10 7.39 -11.62
N GLY A 22 2.97 7.13 -12.30
CA GLY A 22 2.91 6.10 -13.33
C GLY A 22 2.86 4.67 -12.80
N LEU A 23 2.50 4.50 -11.53
CA LEU A 23 2.47 3.18 -10.89
C LEU A 23 1.08 2.55 -10.87
N TRP A 24 0.04 3.30 -11.17
CA TRP A 24 -1.33 2.79 -11.11
C TRP A 24 -1.65 1.96 -12.34
N GLN A 25 -2.18 0.76 -12.14
CA GLN A 25 -2.55 -0.15 -13.22
C GLN A 25 -4.05 -0.21 -13.39
N GLN A 26 -4.51 -0.39 -14.64
CA GLN A 26 -5.93 -0.50 -14.96
C GLN A 26 -6.40 -1.95 -14.85
N ASP A 27 -5.54 -2.91 -15.16
CA ASP A 27 -5.88 -4.33 -15.20
C ASP A 27 -5.33 -5.05 -13.97
N ALA A 28 -6.21 -5.80 -13.30
CA ALA A 28 -5.83 -6.56 -12.11
C ALA A 28 -4.93 -7.75 -12.47
N PRO A 29 -4.03 -8.14 -11.55
CA PRO A 29 -3.30 -9.40 -11.69
C PRO A 29 -4.27 -10.58 -11.71
N SER A 30 -3.80 -11.74 -12.19
CA SER A 30 -4.61 -12.95 -12.19
C SER A 30 -4.93 -13.43 -10.77
N THR A 31 -5.96 -14.25 -10.64
CA THR A 31 -6.32 -14.86 -9.37
C THR A 31 -5.15 -15.65 -8.79
N GLU A 32 -4.41 -16.34 -9.65
CA GLU A 32 -3.23 -17.11 -9.23
C GLU A 32 -2.15 -16.20 -8.65
N GLU A 33 -1.88 -15.07 -9.31
CA GLU A 33 -0.89 -14.10 -8.83
C GLU A 33 -1.30 -13.50 -7.50
N LEU A 34 -2.60 -13.25 -7.30
CA LEU A 34 -3.13 -12.69 -6.06
C LEU A 34 -3.19 -13.71 -4.92
N SER A 35 -3.02 -15.00 -5.22
CA SER A 35 -3.13 -16.09 -4.24
C SER A 35 -1.82 -16.41 -3.53
N SER A 36 -0.76 -15.62 -3.75
CA SER A 36 0.54 -15.88 -3.13
C SER A 36 0.47 -15.86 -1.60
N ASN A 37 1.18 -16.76 -0.96
CA ASN A 37 1.34 -16.81 0.50
C ASN A 37 2.63 -16.17 0.97
N GLU A 38 3.45 -15.66 0.06
CA GLU A 38 4.71 -15.01 0.41
C GLU A 38 4.47 -13.58 0.88
N PRO A 39 5.29 -13.07 1.81
CA PRO A 39 5.19 -11.66 2.21
C PRO A 39 5.25 -10.74 0.99
N PHE A 40 4.34 -9.77 0.94
CA PHE A 40 4.21 -8.81 -0.17
C PHE A 40 3.97 -9.49 -1.52
N SER A 41 3.59 -10.77 -1.53
CA SER A 41 3.41 -11.55 -2.77
C SER A 41 4.63 -11.43 -3.68
N VAL A 42 5.81 -11.45 -3.08
CA VAL A 42 7.08 -11.12 -3.75
C VAL A 42 7.41 -12.05 -4.90
N ASP A 43 6.87 -13.28 -4.88
CA ASP A 43 7.08 -14.28 -5.93
C ASP A 43 6.18 -14.08 -7.16
N THR A 44 5.08 -13.34 -7.03
CA THR A 44 4.10 -13.21 -8.11
C THR A 44 3.76 -11.77 -8.49
N LEU A 45 3.94 -10.81 -7.58
CA LEU A 45 3.56 -9.42 -7.82
C LEU A 45 4.75 -8.47 -7.70
N LYS A 46 4.72 -7.42 -8.50
CA LYS A 46 5.63 -6.29 -8.31
C LYS A 46 5.18 -5.49 -7.09
N PRO A 47 6.08 -4.71 -6.46
CA PRO A 47 5.72 -3.91 -5.28
C PRO A 47 4.47 -3.04 -5.49
N GLU A 48 4.39 -2.32 -6.61
CA GLU A 48 3.24 -1.47 -6.92
C GLU A 48 1.95 -2.27 -7.11
N GLN A 49 2.03 -3.49 -7.61
CA GLN A 49 0.87 -4.36 -7.76
C GLN A 49 0.33 -4.79 -6.40
N TRP A 50 1.21 -5.20 -5.50
CA TRP A 50 0.81 -5.56 -4.14
C TRP A 50 0.15 -4.37 -3.44
N LEU A 51 0.74 -3.19 -3.57
CA LEU A 51 0.23 -1.99 -2.92
C LEU A 51 -1.19 -1.65 -3.40
N GLN A 52 -1.42 -1.69 -4.71
CA GLN A 52 -2.70 -1.32 -5.32
C GLN A 52 -3.79 -2.39 -5.14
N TRP A 53 -3.43 -3.66 -5.30
CA TRP A 53 -4.41 -4.74 -5.43
C TRP A 53 -4.59 -5.56 -4.16
N VAL A 54 -3.64 -5.50 -3.22
CA VAL A 54 -3.71 -6.26 -1.97
C VAL A 54 -3.84 -5.32 -0.77
N PHE A 55 -2.88 -4.45 -0.56
CA PHE A 55 -2.83 -3.60 0.63
C PHE A 55 -3.97 -2.59 0.69
N LEU A 56 -4.11 -1.79 -0.37
CA LEU A 56 -5.09 -0.70 -0.40
C LEU A 56 -6.53 -1.18 -0.23
N PRO A 57 -7.00 -2.20 -1.00
CA PRO A 57 -8.37 -2.69 -0.81
C PRO A 57 -8.61 -3.26 0.57
N LYS A 58 -7.63 -3.97 1.12
CA LYS A 58 -7.76 -4.56 2.46
C LYS A 58 -7.90 -3.49 3.53
N MET A 59 -7.06 -2.46 3.49
CA MET A 59 -7.12 -1.39 4.48
C MET A 59 -8.39 -0.56 4.36
N ARG A 60 -8.84 -0.29 3.13
CA ARG A 60 -10.10 0.40 2.90
C ARG A 60 -11.28 -0.38 3.48
N ALA A 61 -11.32 -1.68 3.26
CA ALA A 61 -12.39 -2.52 3.78
C ALA A 61 -12.43 -2.49 5.31
N LEU A 62 -11.26 -2.56 5.95
CA LEU A 62 -11.19 -2.50 7.41
C LEU A 62 -11.71 -1.17 7.94
N VAL A 63 -11.36 -0.05 7.31
CA VAL A 63 -11.84 1.27 7.71
C VAL A 63 -13.35 1.40 7.51
N GLU A 64 -13.86 0.98 6.34
CA GLU A 64 -15.26 1.08 6.01
C GLU A 64 -16.16 0.24 6.92
N GLN A 65 -15.69 -0.94 7.29
CA GLN A 65 -16.44 -1.87 8.14
C GLN A 65 -16.19 -1.61 9.64
N LYS A 66 -15.41 -0.59 9.97
CA LYS A 66 -15.05 -0.24 11.35
C LYS A 66 -14.42 -1.40 12.10
N MET A 67 -13.65 -2.22 11.38
CA MET A 67 -12.93 -3.34 11.95
C MET A 67 -11.64 -2.84 12.62
N PRO A 68 -11.12 -3.58 13.62
CA PRO A 68 -9.82 -3.23 14.21
C PRO A 68 -8.73 -3.19 13.14
N LEU A 69 -7.94 -2.11 13.13
CA LEU A 69 -6.83 -1.99 12.20
C LEU A 69 -5.61 -2.73 12.72
N PRO A 70 -4.85 -3.39 11.84
CA PRO A 70 -3.59 -3.98 12.25
C PRO A 70 -2.63 -2.89 12.72
N THR A 71 -1.81 -3.22 13.70
CA THR A 71 -0.80 -2.30 14.25
C THR A 71 0.54 -3.00 14.34
N GLY A 72 1.59 -2.22 14.53
CA GLY A 72 2.92 -2.78 14.71
C GLY A 72 3.58 -3.28 13.44
N PHE A 73 3.03 -2.98 12.26
CA PHE A 73 3.65 -3.34 11.00
C PHE A 73 4.38 -2.15 10.38
N SER A 74 5.28 -2.45 9.46
CA SER A 74 6.02 -1.44 8.71
C SER A 74 6.17 -1.93 7.28
N ILE A 75 5.61 -1.21 6.31
CA ILE A 75 5.72 -1.60 4.90
C ILE A 75 6.73 -0.75 4.14
N SER A 76 6.98 0.49 4.58
CA SER A 76 7.87 1.39 3.84
C SER A 76 9.28 0.84 3.61
N PRO A 77 9.92 0.09 4.56
CA PRO A 77 11.27 -0.44 4.30
C PRO A 77 11.34 -1.34 3.06
N TYR A 78 10.32 -2.16 2.81
CA TYR A 78 10.27 -3.00 1.62
C TYR A 78 10.28 -2.15 0.35
N PHE A 79 9.48 -1.08 0.33
CA PHE A 79 9.39 -0.20 -0.84
C PHE A 79 10.63 0.67 -0.99
N GLU A 80 11.24 1.10 0.11
CA GLU A 80 12.49 1.85 0.07
C GLU A 80 13.58 1.04 -0.62
N GLU A 81 13.68 -0.24 -0.29
CA GLU A 81 14.66 -1.12 -0.92
C GLU A 81 14.30 -1.39 -2.39
N SER A 82 13.02 -1.68 -2.66
CA SER A 82 12.54 -1.98 -4.02
C SER A 82 12.73 -0.81 -4.98
N TRP A 83 12.57 0.41 -4.48
CA TRP A 83 12.57 1.63 -5.29
C TRP A 83 13.78 2.54 -5.02
N LYS A 84 14.84 1.99 -4.45
CA LYS A 84 16.02 2.81 -4.08
C LYS A 84 16.66 3.52 -5.26
N SER A 85 16.48 3.01 -6.47
CA SER A 85 16.99 3.62 -7.69
C SER A 85 15.93 4.39 -8.47
N CYS A 86 14.78 4.63 -7.86
CA CYS A 86 13.63 5.27 -8.51
C CYS A 86 13.19 6.51 -7.74
N PRO A 87 13.94 7.62 -7.79
CA PRO A 87 13.60 8.82 -7.03
C PRO A 87 12.24 9.40 -7.40
N GLU A 88 11.71 9.10 -8.57
CA GLU A 88 10.40 9.54 -9.02
C GLU A 88 9.25 8.98 -8.16
N TYR A 89 9.51 7.92 -7.40
CA TYR A 89 8.50 7.32 -6.53
C TYR A 89 8.56 7.85 -5.08
N ALA A 90 9.39 8.84 -4.82
CA ALA A 90 9.51 9.44 -3.49
C ALA A 90 8.17 9.91 -2.90
N PRO A 91 7.24 10.52 -3.67
CA PRO A 91 5.95 10.91 -3.10
C PRO A 91 5.14 9.73 -2.57
N VAL A 92 5.21 8.58 -3.24
CA VAL A 92 4.53 7.36 -2.77
C VAL A 92 5.20 6.87 -1.48
N LEU A 93 6.53 6.85 -1.45
CA LEU A 93 7.26 6.43 -0.26
C LEU A 93 6.92 7.30 0.95
N SER A 94 6.78 8.61 0.77
CA SER A 94 6.40 9.52 1.85
C SER A 94 5.04 9.16 2.45
N LEU A 95 4.06 8.80 1.60
CA LEU A 95 2.75 8.35 2.06
C LEU A 95 2.86 7.04 2.83
N LEU A 96 3.69 6.10 2.37
CA LEU A 96 3.85 4.81 3.03
C LEU A 96 4.47 4.98 4.41
N VAL A 97 5.44 5.88 4.56
CA VAL A 97 6.02 6.20 5.86
C VAL A 97 4.95 6.76 6.80
N SER A 98 4.11 7.67 6.31
CA SER A 98 3.01 8.23 7.11
C SER A 98 2.01 7.15 7.53
N ILE A 99 1.70 6.20 6.63
CA ILE A 99 0.81 5.09 6.95
C ILE A 99 1.42 4.22 8.04
N ASP A 100 2.71 3.91 7.95
CA ASP A 100 3.42 3.14 8.97
C ASP A 100 3.36 3.84 10.33
N GLU A 101 3.52 5.15 10.36
CA GLU A 101 3.46 5.92 11.60
C GLU A 101 2.09 5.85 12.25
N VAL A 102 1.02 5.95 11.47
CA VAL A 102 -0.36 5.84 11.99
C VAL A 102 -0.62 4.44 12.53
N CYS A 103 -0.12 3.41 11.88
CA CYS A 103 -0.39 2.01 12.24
C CYS A 103 0.69 1.41 13.15
N ARG A 104 1.54 2.22 13.69
CA ARG A 104 2.63 1.79 14.58
C ARG A 104 2.14 1.13 15.87
#